data_981c60479629bf40c8a354c20e32d8e3
#
_entry.id   981c60479629bf40c8a354c20e32d8e3
#
_cell.length_a   1.000
_cell.length_b   1.000
_cell.length_c   1.000
_cell.angle_alpha   90.00
_cell.angle_beta   90.00
_cell.angle_gamma   90.00
#
_symmetry.space_group_name_H-M   'P 1'
#
loop_
_entity.id
_entity.type
_entity.pdbx_description
1 polymer ?
#
loop_
_entity_poly.entity_id
_entity_poly.type
_entity_poly.pdbx_seq_one_letter_code
_entity_poly.pdbx_strand_id
1 'polypeptide(L)'
;MPALEPQYLAILKQVLAARFVPFLPPLLGNVNPADHAAKQLSRAFSAFVLHKLLDITPQVAAASVVDDFNDKGIDAIHYHAPSETLYLLQTKLKESEQFKQEDALPFCEGIRLLLKQDFAAFNGNVQNRKTDIEGALDVCSHIKLVVPYTGDGVSQAARDALQALLDDEDLDEERLAKQVEYYTATEIVCDLLAEQAYQPVHTDIALHKHAKVESPRATYYGVARLADLVTLHQMHGK
;
A
#
# COMPACT_ATOMS: atom_id res chain seq x y z
N MET A 1 -16.62 -2.08 3.85
CA MET A 1 -16.08 -3.25 3.14
C MET A 1 -15.70 -4.26 4.21
N PRO A 2 -15.79 -5.57 3.96
CA PRO A 2 -15.46 -6.57 4.96
C PRO A 2 -13.97 -6.56 5.28
N ALA A 3 -13.60 -7.04 6.47
CA ALA A 3 -12.23 -7.27 6.86
C ALA A 3 -11.55 -8.31 5.94
N LEU A 4 -10.22 -8.26 5.90
CA LEU A 4 -9.42 -9.28 5.22
C LEU A 4 -9.63 -10.63 5.91
N GLU A 5 -9.98 -11.66 5.13
CA GLU A 5 -10.20 -12.99 5.68
C GLU A 5 -8.94 -13.54 6.38
N PRO A 6 -9.09 -14.29 7.49
CA PRO A 6 -7.95 -14.74 8.31
C PRO A 6 -6.86 -15.49 7.53
N GLN A 7 -7.24 -16.26 6.52
CA GLN A 7 -6.30 -16.98 5.66
C GLN A 7 -5.40 -16.03 4.86
N TYR A 8 -5.98 -14.99 4.26
CA TYR A 8 -5.20 -13.99 3.52
C TYR A 8 -4.38 -13.08 4.44
N LEU A 9 -4.89 -12.79 5.63
CA LEU A 9 -4.11 -12.08 6.65
C LEU A 9 -2.88 -12.87 7.09
N ALA A 10 -3.00 -14.19 7.24
CA ALA A 10 -1.87 -15.06 7.56
C ALA A 10 -0.83 -15.07 6.43
N ILE A 11 -1.26 -15.17 5.16
CA ILE A 11 -0.39 -15.09 3.99
C ILE A 11 0.30 -13.72 3.93
N LEU A 12 -0.46 -12.64 4.10
CA LEU A 12 0.08 -11.28 4.13
C LEU A 12 1.18 -11.17 5.19
N LYS A 13 0.92 -11.59 6.44
CA LYS A 13 1.92 -11.56 7.52
C LYS A 13 3.20 -12.32 7.17
N GLN A 14 3.11 -13.46 6.48
CA GLN A 14 4.27 -14.22 5.99
C GLN A 14 5.06 -13.45 4.93
N VAL A 15 4.36 -12.88 3.94
CA VAL A 15 4.98 -12.07 2.89
C VAL A 15 5.69 -10.85 3.49
N LEU A 16 5.02 -10.14 4.42
CA LEU A 16 5.58 -8.99 5.12
C LEU A 16 6.88 -9.37 5.87
N ALA A 17 6.83 -10.45 6.65
CA ALA A 17 7.98 -10.91 7.44
C ALA A 17 9.17 -11.31 6.55
N ALA A 18 8.91 -12.01 5.44
CA ALA A 18 9.96 -12.55 4.58
C ALA A 18 10.58 -11.48 3.64
N ARG A 19 9.76 -10.56 3.11
CA ARG A 19 10.18 -9.71 2.00
C ARG A 19 10.41 -8.24 2.36
N PHE A 20 9.83 -7.75 3.46
CA PHE A 20 9.89 -6.32 3.81
C PHE A 20 10.56 -6.05 5.15
N VAL A 21 10.25 -6.84 6.19
CA VAL A 21 10.86 -6.66 7.52
C VAL A 21 12.40 -6.60 7.49
N PRO A 22 13.13 -7.40 6.69
CA PRO A 22 14.59 -7.35 6.64
C PRO A 22 15.17 -6.02 6.14
N PHE A 23 14.38 -5.18 5.47
CA PHE A 23 14.82 -3.92 4.87
C PHE A 23 14.29 -2.69 5.59
N LEU A 24 13.48 -2.87 6.64
CA LEU A 24 12.94 -1.74 7.41
C LEU A 24 14.05 -0.97 8.13
N PRO A 25 13.94 0.36 8.25
CA PRO A 25 14.84 1.12 9.10
C PRO A 25 14.71 0.63 10.56
N PRO A 26 15.78 0.73 11.37
CA PRO A 26 15.75 0.31 12.76
C PRO A 26 14.69 1.08 13.56
N LEU A 27 14.16 0.44 14.61
CA LEU A 27 13.30 1.13 15.56
C LEU A 27 14.13 2.12 16.40
N LEU A 28 13.57 3.30 16.66
CA LEU A 28 14.24 4.38 17.40
C LEU A 28 14.18 4.19 18.91
N GLY A 29 13.21 3.43 19.40
CA GLY A 29 12.98 3.21 20.81
C GLY A 29 13.03 1.74 21.25
N ASN A 30 13.08 1.51 22.55
CA ASN A 30 12.94 0.18 23.12
C ASN A 30 11.47 -0.26 23.00
N VAL A 31 11.22 -1.23 22.15
CA VAL A 31 9.92 -1.90 22.04
C VAL A 31 9.94 -3.15 22.91
N ASN A 32 8.86 -3.40 23.65
CA ASN A 32 8.70 -4.64 24.38
C ASN A 32 8.88 -5.83 23.39
N PRO A 33 9.73 -6.82 23.71
CA PRO A 33 9.95 -7.97 22.82
C PRO A 33 8.66 -8.67 22.38
N ALA A 34 7.62 -8.68 23.22
CA ALA A 34 6.32 -9.26 22.86
C ALA A 34 5.61 -8.51 21.72
N ASP A 35 5.82 -7.19 21.62
CA ASP A 35 5.16 -6.31 20.65
C ASP A 35 6.03 -6.08 19.39
N HIS A 36 7.31 -6.42 19.48
CA HIS A 36 8.29 -6.13 18.43
C HIS A 36 7.88 -6.71 17.07
N ALA A 37 7.49 -7.99 17.03
CA ALA A 37 7.09 -8.64 15.79
C ALA A 37 5.83 -8.01 15.18
N ALA A 38 4.83 -7.69 16.00
CA ALA A 38 3.62 -7.04 15.55
C ALA A 38 3.90 -5.63 15.00
N LYS A 39 4.75 -4.86 15.67
CA LYS A 39 5.18 -3.53 15.20
C LYS A 39 5.93 -3.62 13.87
N GLN A 40 6.86 -4.57 13.73
CA GLN A 40 7.57 -4.75 12.46
C GLN A 40 6.64 -5.15 11.30
N LEU A 41 5.62 -5.99 11.55
CA LEU A 41 4.64 -6.34 10.54
C LEU A 41 3.77 -5.13 10.13
N SER A 42 3.36 -4.29 11.09
CA SER A 42 2.62 -3.05 10.79
C SER A 42 3.44 -2.14 9.88
N ARG A 43 4.69 -1.88 10.22
CA ARG A 43 5.63 -1.09 9.41
C ARG A 43 5.86 -1.69 8.02
N ALA A 44 6.04 -3.01 7.95
CA ALA A 44 6.21 -3.73 6.69
C ALA A 44 4.97 -3.63 5.77
N PHE A 45 3.78 -3.46 6.34
CA PHE A 45 2.56 -3.31 5.56
C PHE A 45 2.56 -2.00 4.76
N SER A 46 3.06 -0.90 5.31
CA SER A 46 3.27 0.35 4.56
C SER A 46 4.20 0.16 3.36
N ALA A 47 5.30 -0.57 3.56
CA ALA A 47 6.25 -0.88 2.48
C ALA A 47 5.62 -1.80 1.41
N PHE A 48 4.85 -2.82 1.82
CA PHE A 48 4.13 -3.69 0.88
C PHE A 48 3.19 -2.89 -0.02
N VAL A 49 2.41 -1.98 0.56
CA VAL A 49 1.47 -1.16 -0.21
C VAL A 49 2.20 -0.24 -1.20
N LEU A 50 3.26 0.43 -0.79
CA LEU A 50 4.08 1.25 -1.71
C LEU A 50 4.69 0.40 -2.84
N HIS A 51 5.21 -0.79 -2.53
CA HIS A 51 5.72 -1.72 -3.54
C HIS A 51 4.64 -2.07 -4.58
N LYS A 52 3.42 -2.33 -4.14
CA LYS A 52 2.31 -2.73 -5.01
C LYS A 52 1.73 -1.59 -5.83
N LEU A 53 1.54 -0.43 -5.21
CA LEU A 53 0.99 0.75 -5.90
C LEU A 53 1.93 1.32 -6.95
N LEU A 54 3.26 1.24 -6.72
CA LEU A 54 4.24 1.99 -7.50
C LEU A 54 5.22 1.11 -8.29
N ASP A 55 5.10 -0.22 -8.18
CA ASP A 55 6.01 -1.20 -8.80
C ASP A 55 7.51 -0.93 -8.47
N ILE A 56 7.76 -0.43 -7.26
CA ILE A 56 9.11 -0.20 -6.74
C ILE A 56 9.61 -1.42 -5.96
N THR A 57 10.93 -1.60 -5.84
CA THR A 57 11.47 -2.76 -5.11
C THR A 57 11.11 -2.77 -3.63
N PRO A 58 11.04 -3.93 -2.96
CA PRO A 58 10.79 -4.01 -1.52
C PRO A 58 11.78 -3.18 -0.68
N GLN A 59 13.03 -3.10 -1.10
CA GLN A 59 14.07 -2.30 -0.44
C GLN A 59 13.76 -0.80 -0.49
N VAL A 60 13.39 -0.29 -1.66
CA VAL A 60 13.03 1.12 -1.85
C VAL A 60 11.76 1.46 -1.07
N ALA A 61 10.76 0.57 -1.12
CA ALA A 61 9.51 0.74 -0.38
C ALA A 61 9.76 0.75 1.15
N ALA A 62 10.57 -0.19 1.66
CA ALA A 62 10.89 -0.24 3.09
C ALA A 62 11.70 0.97 3.58
N ALA A 63 12.60 1.52 2.75
CA ALA A 63 13.34 2.75 3.07
C ALA A 63 12.44 3.99 3.20
N SER A 64 11.20 3.91 2.69
CA SER A 64 10.20 4.99 2.77
C SER A 64 9.41 4.99 4.07
N VAL A 65 9.51 3.94 4.88
CA VAL A 65 8.80 3.79 6.16
C VAL A 65 9.42 4.68 7.22
N VAL A 66 8.58 5.49 7.86
CA VAL A 66 8.96 6.40 8.94
C VAL A 66 8.23 6.08 10.27
N ASP A 67 7.30 5.11 10.23
CA ASP A 67 6.52 4.64 11.39
C ASP A 67 7.43 4.28 12.55
N ASP A 68 7.28 5.04 13.63
CA ASP A 68 7.82 4.79 14.97
C ASP A 68 7.13 5.74 15.96
N PHE A 69 7.64 5.79 17.19
CA PHE A 69 7.15 6.75 18.17
C PHE A 69 7.24 8.18 17.61
N ASN A 70 6.16 8.95 17.77
CA ASN A 70 6.04 10.36 17.35
C ASN A 70 6.18 10.60 15.82
N ASP A 71 5.64 9.69 15.00
CA ASP A 71 5.53 9.83 13.53
C ASP A 71 4.41 10.78 13.10
N LYS A 72 3.59 11.27 14.06
CA LYS A 72 2.41 12.12 13.80
C LYS A 72 1.36 11.44 12.91
N GLY A 73 1.28 10.10 12.97
CA GLY A 73 0.35 9.31 12.17
C GLY A 73 0.74 9.18 10.70
N ILE A 74 1.98 9.49 10.34
CA ILE A 74 2.50 9.21 9.00
C ILE A 74 3.42 7.99 9.09
N ASP A 75 2.99 6.87 8.51
CA ASP A 75 3.73 5.61 8.56
C ASP A 75 4.76 5.50 7.44
N ALA A 76 4.48 6.09 6.28
CA ALA A 76 5.45 6.13 5.17
C ALA A 76 5.33 7.42 4.35
N ILE A 77 6.47 7.87 3.83
CA ILE A 77 6.60 9.03 2.93
C ILE A 77 7.43 8.60 1.73
N HIS A 78 6.87 8.67 0.52
CA HIS A 78 7.57 8.27 -0.70
C HIS A 78 7.30 9.25 -1.85
N TYR A 79 8.36 9.76 -2.46
CA TYR A 79 8.27 10.51 -3.71
C TYR A 79 8.50 9.59 -4.90
N HIS A 80 7.49 9.45 -5.76
CA HIS A 80 7.55 8.67 -6.97
C HIS A 80 7.83 9.58 -8.16
N ALA A 81 9.09 9.67 -8.56
CA ALA A 81 9.55 10.57 -9.60
C ALA A 81 8.85 10.37 -10.98
N PRO A 82 8.55 9.13 -11.45
CA PRO A 82 7.88 8.95 -12.73
C PRO A 82 6.49 9.58 -12.83
N SER A 83 5.76 9.70 -11.70
CA SER A 83 4.44 10.36 -11.63
C SER A 83 4.49 11.72 -10.92
N GLU A 84 5.68 12.21 -10.54
CA GLU A 84 5.88 13.46 -9.79
C GLU A 84 4.95 13.57 -8.57
N THR A 85 4.71 12.44 -7.89
CA THR A 85 3.73 12.34 -6.81
C THR A 85 4.40 12.01 -5.48
N LEU A 86 4.09 12.80 -4.46
CA LEU A 86 4.43 12.50 -3.07
C LEU A 86 3.30 11.68 -2.43
N TYR A 87 3.61 10.47 -1.96
CA TYR A 87 2.68 9.58 -1.29
C TYR A 87 2.88 9.64 0.22
N LEU A 88 1.80 9.90 0.95
CA LEU A 88 1.75 9.93 2.41
C LEU A 88 0.79 8.82 2.86
N LEU A 89 1.29 7.88 3.66
CA LEU A 89 0.55 6.70 4.07
C LEU A 89 0.30 6.69 5.57
N GLN A 90 -0.91 6.28 5.96
CA GLN A 90 -1.19 5.77 7.30
C GLN A 90 -1.88 4.42 7.21
N THR A 91 -1.32 3.39 7.83
CA THR A 91 -1.71 1.99 7.68
C THR A 91 -2.36 1.44 8.94
N LYS A 92 -3.28 0.48 8.78
CA LYS A 92 -3.90 -0.24 9.89
C LYS A 92 -3.90 -1.74 9.63
N LEU A 93 -2.93 -2.46 10.22
CA LEU A 93 -2.85 -3.92 10.15
C LEU A 93 -3.56 -4.53 11.35
N LYS A 94 -4.87 -4.79 11.24
CA LYS A 94 -5.72 -5.33 12.31
C LYS A 94 -6.66 -6.42 11.76
N GLU A 95 -7.17 -7.28 12.64
CA GLU A 95 -8.03 -8.40 12.24
C GLU A 95 -9.47 -7.98 11.97
N SER A 96 -10.05 -7.11 12.80
CA SER A 96 -11.47 -6.75 12.74
C SER A 96 -11.78 -5.31 13.16
N GLU A 97 -10.78 -4.50 13.47
CA GLU A 97 -11.00 -3.12 13.85
C GLU A 97 -11.15 -2.22 12.63
N GLN A 98 -12.04 -1.23 12.73
CA GLN A 98 -12.13 -0.15 11.74
C GLN A 98 -10.94 0.81 11.88
N PHE A 99 -10.62 1.48 10.77
CA PHE A 99 -9.85 2.72 10.81
C PHE A 99 -10.77 3.83 11.35
N LYS A 100 -10.44 4.35 12.53
CA LYS A 100 -11.29 5.26 13.28
C LYS A 100 -10.79 6.70 13.24
N GLN A 101 -11.59 7.63 13.76
CA GLN A 101 -11.22 9.04 13.88
C GLN A 101 -9.93 9.23 14.70
N GLU A 102 -9.72 8.42 15.74
CA GLU A 102 -8.50 8.43 16.57
C GLU A 102 -7.23 8.05 15.77
N ASP A 103 -7.39 7.31 14.66
CA ASP A 103 -6.31 7.02 13.71
C ASP A 103 -6.14 8.17 12.70
N ALA A 104 -7.25 8.75 12.22
CA ALA A 104 -7.23 9.78 11.18
C ALA A 104 -6.70 11.14 11.68
N LEU A 105 -7.05 11.57 12.89
CA LEU A 105 -6.67 12.89 13.41
C LEU A 105 -5.16 13.11 13.51
N PRO A 106 -4.35 12.16 14.06
CA PRO A 106 -2.89 12.29 14.04
C PRO A 106 -2.33 12.40 12.63
N PHE A 107 -2.87 11.63 11.66
CA PHE A 107 -2.45 11.70 10.26
C PHE A 107 -2.74 13.08 9.64
N CYS A 108 -3.94 13.62 9.86
CA CYS A 108 -4.28 14.97 9.41
C CYS A 108 -3.33 16.03 9.99
N GLU A 109 -3.00 15.92 11.27
CA GLU A 109 -2.05 16.83 11.93
C GLU A 109 -0.64 16.66 11.36
N GLY A 110 -0.18 15.43 11.19
CA GLY A 110 1.12 15.14 10.58
C GLY A 110 1.24 15.73 9.17
N ILE A 111 0.20 15.63 8.35
CA ILE A 111 0.18 16.22 7.01
C ILE A 111 0.31 17.75 7.10
N ARG A 112 -0.43 18.42 8.00
CA ARG A 112 -0.31 19.86 8.18
C ARG A 112 1.09 20.30 8.59
N LEU A 113 1.71 19.56 9.51
CA LEU A 113 3.08 19.83 9.95
C LEU A 113 4.09 19.60 8.84
N LEU A 114 3.92 18.52 8.06
CA LEU A 114 4.79 18.18 6.94
C LEU A 114 4.74 19.25 5.83
N LEU A 115 3.55 19.70 5.46
CA LEU A 115 3.36 20.74 4.44
C LEU A 115 3.91 22.10 4.90
N LYS A 116 3.90 22.37 6.20
CA LYS A 116 4.56 23.55 6.82
C LYS A 116 6.06 23.36 7.01
N GLN A 117 6.61 22.19 6.66
CA GLN A 117 8.00 21.80 6.84
C GLN A 117 8.47 21.89 8.31
N ASP A 118 7.55 21.67 9.27
CA ASP A 118 7.89 21.60 10.70
C ASP A 118 8.41 20.20 11.08
N PHE A 119 9.61 19.88 10.60
CA PHE A 119 10.26 18.58 10.83
C PHE A 119 10.64 18.35 12.29
N ALA A 120 10.77 19.41 13.09
CA ALA A 120 11.12 19.28 14.52
C ALA A 120 10.03 18.57 15.32
N ALA A 121 8.79 18.59 14.84
CA ALA A 121 7.67 17.92 15.47
C ALA A 121 7.67 16.39 15.30
N PHE A 122 8.49 15.86 14.38
CA PHE A 122 8.50 14.45 14.01
C PHE A 122 9.61 13.64 14.69
N ASN A 123 9.53 12.31 14.53
CA ASN A 123 10.54 11.36 14.98
C ASN A 123 11.84 11.44 14.16
N GLY A 124 12.89 10.75 14.63
CA GLY A 124 14.18 10.71 13.97
C GLY A 124 14.16 10.12 12.55
N ASN A 125 13.22 9.22 12.23
CA ASN A 125 13.13 8.64 10.88
C ASN A 125 12.72 9.69 9.85
N VAL A 126 11.77 10.57 10.19
CA VAL A 126 11.38 11.71 9.34
C VAL A 126 12.50 12.75 9.31
N GLN A 127 13.08 13.10 10.47
CA GLN A 127 14.14 14.11 10.55
C GLN A 127 15.41 13.72 9.76
N ASN A 128 15.78 12.45 9.76
CA ASN A 128 16.93 11.94 9.00
C ASN A 128 16.70 12.02 7.48
N ARG A 129 15.47 12.09 7.04
CA ARG A 129 15.07 12.22 5.63
C ARG A 129 14.60 13.63 5.26
N LYS A 130 14.81 14.59 6.16
CA LYS A 130 14.33 15.96 5.98
C LYS A 130 14.69 16.52 4.61
N THR A 131 15.96 16.48 4.22
CA THR A 131 16.42 17.05 2.93
C THR A 131 15.75 16.38 1.73
N ASP A 132 15.58 15.05 1.76
CA ASP A 132 14.90 14.31 0.68
C ASP A 132 13.42 14.67 0.61
N ILE A 133 12.78 14.85 1.76
CA ILE A 133 11.36 15.21 1.83
C ILE A 133 11.12 16.66 1.40
N GLU A 134 11.99 17.59 1.84
CA GLU A 134 11.97 18.98 1.37
C GLU A 134 12.13 19.04 -0.15
N GLY A 135 13.16 18.36 -0.69
CA GLY A 135 13.36 18.29 -2.13
C GLY A 135 12.18 17.66 -2.89
N ALA A 136 11.52 16.66 -2.30
CA ALA A 136 10.30 16.06 -2.88
C ALA A 136 9.12 17.05 -2.86
N LEU A 137 8.93 17.79 -1.77
CA LEU A 137 7.90 18.83 -1.65
C LEU A 137 8.12 19.98 -2.66
N ASP A 138 9.37 20.29 -2.98
CA ASP A 138 9.69 21.37 -3.94
C ASP A 138 9.35 20.99 -5.40
N VAL A 139 9.43 19.69 -5.73
CA VAL A 139 9.33 19.23 -7.13
C VAL A 139 8.08 18.40 -7.43
N CYS A 140 7.31 17.96 -6.42
CA CYS A 140 6.12 17.16 -6.67
C CYS A 140 5.02 18.00 -7.31
N SER A 141 4.33 17.41 -8.30
CA SER A 141 3.16 17.99 -8.93
C SER A 141 1.85 17.54 -8.24
N HIS A 142 1.93 16.45 -7.46
CA HIS A 142 0.78 15.87 -6.76
C HIS A 142 1.18 15.35 -5.38
N ILE A 143 0.25 15.45 -4.41
CA ILE A 143 0.36 14.83 -3.09
C ILE A 143 -0.86 13.93 -2.88
N LYS A 144 -0.63 12.64 -2.64
CA LYS A 144 -1.67 11.64 -2.43
C LYS A 144 -1.65 11.10 -1.00
N LEU A 145 -2.84 11.03 -0.41
CA LEU A 145 -3.06 10.40 0.87
C LEU A 145 -3.57 8.98 0.64
N VAL A 146 -2.90 8.00 1.22
CA VAL A 146 -3.27 6.59 1.09
C VAL A 146 -3.52 6.00 2.47
N VAL A 147 -4.66 5.35 2.64
CA VAL A 147 -5.06 4.68 3.89
C VAL A 147 -5.25 3.19 3.62
N PRO A 148 -4.20 2.39 3.79
CA PRO A 148 -4.28 0.94 3.75
C PRO A 148 -4.82 0.37 5.06
N TYR A 149 -5.77 -0.58 4.96
CA TYR A 149 -6.29 -1.27 6.15
C TYR A 149 -6.74 -2.69 5.85
N THR A 150 -6.60 -3.56 6.84
CA THR A 150 -7.02 -4.96 6.75
C THR A 150 -8.31 -5.26 7.52
N GLY A 151 -8.80 -4.32 8.32
CA GLY A 151 -9.98 -4.48 9.19
C GLY A 151 -11.31 -4.13 8.53
N ASP A 152 -12.34 -3.87 9.36
CA ASP A 152 -13.76 -3.72 8.96
C ASP A 152 -14.12 -2.39 8.27
N GLY A 153 -13.17 -1.75 7.63
CA GLY A 153 -13.40 -0.52 6.87
C GLY A 153 -12.97 0.75 7.61
N VAL A 154 -13.43 1.87 7.10
CA VAL A 154 -13.16 3.21 7.63
C VAL A 154 -14.45 3.77 8.21
N SER A 155 -14.40 4.22 9.47
CA SER A 155 -15.56 4.83 10.12
C SER A 155 -15.95 6.14 9.44
N GLN A 156 -17.23 6.54 9.57
CA GLN A 156 -17.69 7.81 8.99
C GLN A 156 -16.94 8.99 9.58
N ALA A 157 -16.72 9.00 10.90
CA ALA A 157 -15.98 10.07 11.57
C ALA A 157 -14.51 10.19 11.09
N ALA A 158 -13.87 9.07 10.72
CA ALA A 158 -12.54 9.12 10.11
C ALA A 158 -12.59 9.69 8.69
N ARG A 159 -13.58 9.30 7.88
CA ARG A 159 -13.78 9.87 6.53
C ARG A 159 -14.02 11.37 6.59
N ASP A 160 -14.88 11.81 7.52
CA ASP A 160 -15.19 13.23 7.71
C ASP A 160 -13.95 14.03 8.13
N ALA A 161 -13.11 13.48 9.02
CA ALA A 161 -11.87 14.11 9.43
C ALA A 161 -10.86 14.23 8.28
N LEU A 162 -10.71 13.17 7.47
CA LEU A 162 -9.84 13.19 6.29
C LEU A 162 -10.38 14.15 5.22
N GLN A 163 -11.69 14.16 5.00
CA GLN A 163 -12.29 15.07 4.03
C GLN A 163 -12.15 16.54 4.48
N ALA A 164 -12.34 16.82 5.77
CA ALA A 164 -12.12 18.16 6.33
C ALA A 164 -10.67 18.65 6.15
N LEU A 165 -9.68 17.74 6.14
CA LEU A 165 -8.30 18.12 5.80
C LEU A 165 -8.17 18.48 4.31
N LEU A 166 -8.80 17.70 3.42
CA LEU A 166 -8.72 17.93 1.97
C LEU A 166 -9.47 19.21 1.53
N ASP A 167 -10.47 19.60 2.30
CA ASP A 167 -11.29 20.81 2.08
C ASP A 167 -10.76 22.05 2.85
N ASP A 168 -9.62 21.92 3.54
CA ASP A 168 -9.02 22.95 4.38
C ASP A 168 -8.34 24.02 3.50
N GLU A 169 -9.03 25.14 3.29
CA GLU A 169 -8.53 26.27 2.50
C GLU A 169 -7.27 26.93 3.11
N ASP A 170 -7.07 26.79 4.44
CA ASP A 170 -5.90 27.33 5.12
C ASP A 170 -4.60 26.56 4.81
N LEU A 171 -4.70 25.37 4.23
CA LEU A 171 -3.52 24.62 3.77
C LEU A 171 -2.90 25.23 2.52
N ASP A 172 -3.70 25.94 1.69
CA ASP A 172 -3.27 26.54 0.42
C ASP A 172 -2.43 25.61 -0.45
N GLU A 173 -2.82 24.32 -0.50
CA GLU A 173 -2.04 23.28 -1.15
C GLU A 173 -2.80 22.68 -2.34
N GLU A 174 -2.64 23.30 -3.50
CA GLU A 174 -3.33 22.89 -4.74
C GLU A 174 -2.93 21.51 -5.24
N ARG A 175 -1.74 21.02 -4.85
CA ARG A 175 -1.21 19.69 -5.23
C ARG A 175 -1.84 18.55 -4.46
N LEU A 176 -2.52 18.85 -3.35
CA LEU A 176 -3.18 17.83 -2.53
C LEU A 176 -4.38 17.25 -3.28
N ALA A 177 -4.39 15.92 -3.43
CA ALA A 177 -5.47 15.21 -4.10
C ALA A 177 -6.81 15.46 -3.42
N LYS A 178 -7.89 15.58 -4.19
CA LYS A 178 -9.24 15.85 -3.68
C LYS A 178 -9.90 14.65 -3.00
N GLN A 179 -9.26 13.49 -3.01
CA GLN A 179 -9.77 12.26 -2.44
C GLN A 179 -8.65 11.45 -1.80
N VAL A 180 -8.98 10.76 -0.70
CA VAL A 180 -8.11 9.76 -0.08
C VAL A 180 -8.19 8.46 -0.86
N GLU A 181 -7.06 7.85 -1.14
CA GLU A 181 -6.96 6.54 -1.76
C GLU A 181 -7.00 5.45 -0.66
N TYR A 182 -7.98 4.57 -0.73
CA TYR A 182 -8.11 3.46 0.22
C TYR A 182 -7.59 2.18 -0.40
N TYR A 183 -6.65 1.53 0.29
CA TYR A 183 -6.11 0.23 -0.11
C TYR A 183 -6.66 -0.84 0.83
N THR A 184 -7.58 -1.64 0.32
CA THR A 184 -8.52 -2.46 1.10
C THR A 184 -8.23 -3.95 0.98
N ALA A 185 -9.02 -4.78 1.66
CA ALA A 185 -8.95 -6.23 1.55
C ALA A 185 -9.02 -6.73 0.09
N THR A 186 -9.76 -6.05 -0.78
CA THR A 186 -9.89 -6.42 -2.20
C THR A 186 -8.56 -6.27 -2.93
N GLU A 187 -7.92 -5.11 -2.80
CA GLU A 187 -6.61 -4.84 -3.42
C GLU A 187 -5.54 -5.77 -2.84
N ILE A 188 -5.54 -5.95 -1.51
CA ILE A 188 -4.60 -6.85 -0.83
C ILE A 188 -4.70 -8.28 -1.37
N VAL A 189 -5.92 -8.82 -1.48
CA VAL A 189 -6.13 -10.18 -2.00
C VAL A 189 -5.69 -10.28 -3.45
N CYS A 190 -6.06 -9.31 -4.29
CA CYS A 190 -5.63 -9.28 -5.69
C CYS A 190 -4.09 -9.31 -5.80
N ASP A 191 -3.40 -8.49 -5.00
CA ASP A 191 -1.95 -8.40 -5.04
C ASP A 191 -1.24 -9.62 -4.45
N LEU A 192 -1.78 -10.22 -3.39
CA LEU A 192 -1.27 -11.48 -2.84
C LEU A 192 -1.45 -12.64 -3.82
N LEU A 193 -2.59 -12.71 -4.49
CA LEU A 193 -2.84 -13.71 -5.51
C LEU A 193 -1.99 -13.48 -6.75
N ALA A 194 -1.75 -12.24 -7.15
CA ALA A 194 -0.84 -11.91 -8.24
C ALA A 194 0.61 -12.33 -7.93
N GLU A 195 1.05 -12.24 -6.67
CA GLU A 195 2.37 -12.74 -6.25
C GLU A 195 2.46 -14.26 -6.18
N GLN A 196 1.37 -14.92 -5.84
CA GLN A 196 1.23 -16.37 -5.94
C GLN A 196 0.86 -16.79 -7.37
N ALA A 197 0.44 -15.83 -8.19
CA ALA A 197 0.10 -16.06 -9.57
C ALA A 197 1.35 -16.58 -10.25
N TYR A 198 1.26 -17.84 -10.46
CA TYR A 198 1.91 -18.68 -11.41
C TYR A 198 2.92 -17.95 -12.29
N GLN A 199 4.12 -18.47 -12.35
CA GLN A 199 5.02 -18.19 -13.46
C GLN A 199 4.18 -18.17 -14.74
N PRO A 200 4.29 -17.13 -15.59
CA PRO A 200 3.52 -17.08 -16.82
C PRO A 200 3.67 -18.42 -17.54
N VAL A 201 2.56 -19.13 -17.70
CA VAL A 201 2.59 -20.40 -18.42
C VAL A 201 2.52 -20.07 -19.91
N HIS A 202 3.65 -20.19 -20.58
CA HIS A 202 3.70 -20.13 -22.03
C HIS A 202 3.42 -21.52 -22.57
N THR A 203 2.26 -21.71 -23.16
CA THR A 203 1.85 -22.97 -23.76
C THR A 203 1.05 -22.75 -25.03
N ASP A 204 1.16 -23.67 -25.97
CA ASP A 204 0.35 -23.66 -27.17
C ASP A 204 -0.87 -24.54 -26.95
N ILE A 205 -2.07 -23.96 -27.11
CA ILE A 205 -3.34 -24.68 -27.08
C ILE A 205 -3.96 -24.62 -28.47
N ALA A 206 -4.23 -25.79 -29.06
CA ALA A 206 -4.92 -25.87 -30.33
C ALA A 206 -6.40 -25.55 -30.16
N LEU A 207 -6.85 -24.46 -30.76
CA LEU A 207 -8.26 -24.10 -30.82
C LEU A 207 -8.88 -24.65 -32.12
N HIS A 208 -9.90 -25.49 -31.98
CA HIS A 208 -10.74 -25.96 -33.07
C HIS A 208 -11.96 -25.06 -33.26
N LYS A 209 -12.41 -24.88 -34.51
CA LYS A 209 -13.59 -24.00 -34.77
C LYS A 209 -13.46 -22.63 -34.10
N HIS A 210 -12.32 -21.98 -34.30
CA HIS A 210 -12.03 -20.68 -33.68
C HIS A 210 -12.55 -19.51 -34.58
N ALA A 211 -12.79 -18.39 -33.86
CA ALA A 211 -13.02 -17.10 -34.51
C ALA A 211 -12.23 -16.00 -33.74
N LYS A 212 -12.09 -14.86 -34.40
CA LYS A 212 -11.38 -13.69 -33.87
C LYS A 212 -12.34 -12.50 -33.80
N VAL A 213 -12.29 -11.79 -32.67
CA VAL A 213 -12.94 -10.48 -32.47
C VAL A 213 -11.85 -9.45 -32.27
N GLU A 214 -11.89 -8.34 -33.01
CA GLU A 214 -10.80 -7.36 -33.01
C GLU A 214 -11.01 -6.16 -32.09
N SER A 215 -12.25 -5.86 -31.69
CA SER A 215 -12.56 -4.69 -30.88
C SER A 215 -13.25 -5.08 -29.57
N PRO A 216 -12.90 -4.47 -28.41
CA PRO A 216 -11.84 -3.46 -28.19
C PRO A 216 -10.43 -4.03 -28.12
N ARG A 217 -10.29 -5.37 -28.02
CA ARG A 217 -9.00 -6.10 -28.04
C ARG A 217 -9.11 -7.31 -28.92
N ALA A 218 -8.02 -7.66 -29.61
CA ALA A 218 -7.96 -8.91 -30.37
C ALA A 218 -8.18 -10.10 -29.44
N THR A 219 -9.33 -10.76 -29.57
CA THR A 219 -9.73 -11.90 -28.76
C THR A 219 -9.97 -13.10 -29.66
N TYR A 220 -9.36 -14.23 -29.35
CA TYR A 220 -9.62 -15.51 -30.00
C TYR A 220 -10.48 -16.39 -29.11
N TYR A 221 -11.49 -17.04 -29.68
CA TYR A 221 -12.30 -18.03 -28.99
C TYR A 221 -12.49 -19.26 -29.87
N GLY A 222 -12.62 -20.41 -29.23
CA GLY A 222 -12.76 -21.68 -29.94
C GLY A 222 -12.96 -22.84 -28.97
N VAL A 223 -12.91 -24.05 -29.52
CA VAL A 223 -13.04 -25.29 -28.75
C VAL A 223 -11.65 -25.87 -28.55
N ALA A 224 -11.22 -26.05 -27.29
CA ALA A 224 -10.03 -26.80 -26.91
C ALA A 224 -10.41 -28.25 -26.58
N ARG A 225 -9.49 -29.19 -26.78
CA ARG A 225 -9.69 -30.56 -26.31
C ARG A 225 -9.54 -30.62 -24.78
N LEU A 226 -10.42 -31.34 -24.13
CA LEU A 226 -10.34 -31.54 -22.67
C LEU A 226 -8.99 -32.15 -22.26
N ALA A 227 -8.42 -33.07 -23.07
CA ALA A 227 -7.12 -33.68 -22.82
C ALA A 227 -6.00 -32.63 -22.76
N ASP A 228 -6.03 -31.58 -23.61
CA ASP A 228 -5.03 -30.53 -23.62
C ASP A 228 -5.13 -29.68 -22.33
N LEU A 229 -6.34 -29.39 -21.87
CA LEU A 229 -6.59 -28.67 -20.61
C LEU A 229 -6.18 -29.51 -19.38
N VAL A 230 -6.44 -30.82 -19.39
CA VAL A 230 -6.01 -31.73 -18.32
C VAL A 230 -4.49 -31.79 -18.27
N THR A 231 -3.81 -31.92 -19.40
CA THR A 231 -2.34 -31.92 -19.48
C THR A 231 -1.77 -30.60 -18.95
N LEU A 232 -2.34 -29.46 -19.35
CA LEU A 232 -1.95 -28.15 -18.86
C LEU A 232 -2.10 -28.05 -17.34
N HIS A 233 -3.23 -28.53 -16.80
CA HIS A 233 -3.47 -28.55 -15.35
C HIS A 233 -2.50 -29.48 -14.62
N GLN A 234 -2.18 -30.66 -15.17
CA GLN A 234 -1.20 -31.60 -14.58
C GLN A 234 0.23 -31.04 -14.57
N MET A 235 0.60 -30.26 -15.59
CA MET A 235 1.94 -29.68 -15.69
C MET A 235 2.11 -28.41 -14.86
N HIS A 236 1.08 -27.60 -14.70
CA HIS A 236 1.16 -26.25 -14.15
C HIS A 236 0.10 -25.94 -13.09
N GLY A 237 -0.91 -26.78 -12.91
CA GLY A 237 -1.92 -26.64 -11.85
C GLY A 237 -1.32 -26.97 -10.47
N LYS A 238 -1.60 -26.15 -9.48
CA LYS A 238 -1.29 -26.41 -8.07
C LYS A 238 -2.57 -26.76 -7.32
#